data_44cb9fa7912950e5628f7cb561c13c57
#
_entry.id   44cb9fa7912950e5628f7cb561c13c57
#
_cell.length_a   1.000
_cell.length_b   1.000
_cell.length_c   1.000
_cell.angle_alpha   90.00
_cell.angle_beta   90.00
_cell.angle_gamma   90.00
#
_symmetry.space_group_name_H-M   'P 1'
#
loop_
_entity.id
_entity.type
_entity.pdbx_description
1 polymer ?
#
loop_
_entity_poly.entity_id
_entity_poly.type
_entity_poly.pdbx_seq_one_letter_code
_entity_poly.pdbx_strand_id
1 'polypeptide(L)'
;MQNAKIQDMTPIIESFFRREAERFRVRAAVLYGSWAGGFPRRDSDGDVAVVFEDESDDDTVYRRLTDMSLLLSDVTGRDVNMIPIDRDFRKPMLYYNALVQGVPVYRKRDDDIIRLRKRAIDEMEDFSLFGLQWQAEIARRNLEALKNA
;
A
#
# COMPACT_ATOMS: atom_id res chain seq x y z
N MET A 1 -31.33 5.19 -4.45
CA MET A 1 -30.84 6.02 -5.56
C MET A 1 -29.47 6.62 -5.36
N GLN A 2 -29.05 6.88 -4.15
CA GLN A 2 -27.70 7.38 -3.90
C GLN A 2 -26.62 6.31 -4.02
N ASN A 3 -26.96 5.03 -3.87
CA ASN A 3 -26.00 3.91 -4.00
C ASN A 3 -25.51 3.68 -5.42
N ALA A 4 -26.22 4.15 -6.43
CA ALA A 4 -25.79 4.05 -7.83
C ALA A 4 -24.70 5.07 -8.18
N LYS A 5 -24.34 5.97 -7.27
CA LYS A 5 -23.34 7.03 -7.50
C LYS A 5 -22.04 6.87 -6.75
N ILE A 6 -21.90 5.81 -5.95
CA ILE A 6 -20.57 5.39 -5.50
C ILE A 6 -19.94 4.71 -6.70
N GLN A 7 -19.47 5.53 -7.62
CA GLN A 7 -18.76 5.02 -8.77
C GLN A 7 -17.57 4.22 -8.26
N ASP A 8 -17.51 2.99 -8.70
CA ASP A 8 -16.30 2.22 -8.53
C ASP A 8 -15.17 3.02 -9.17
N MET A 9 -14.27 3.54 -8.35
CA MET A 9 -13.15 4.35 -8.81
C MET A 9 -12.08 3.51 -9.49
N THR A 10 -12.16 2.19 -9.38
CA THR A 10 -11.17 1.27 -9.94
C THR A 10 -10.94 1.51 -11.44
N PRO A 11 -11.99 1.56 -12.30
CA PRO A 11 -11.75 1.80 -13.74
C PRO A 11 -11.10 3.15 -14.04
N ILE A 12 -11.43 4.17 -13.28
CA ILE A 12 -10.85 5.52 -13.46
C ILE A 12 -9.36 5.50 -13.12
N ILE A 13 -9.01 4.87 -12.02
CA ILE A 13 -7.63 4.76 -11.55
C ILE A 13 -6.83 3.85 -12.47
N GLU A 14 -7.39 2.73 -12.93
CA GLU A 14 -6.75 1.86 -13.92
C GLU A 14 -6.43 2.62 -15.22
N SER A 15 -7.38 3.40 -15.72
CA SER A 15 -7.18 4.23 -16.91
C SER A 15 -6.08 5.26 -16.72
N PHE A 16 -6.04 5.88 -15.55
CA PHE A 16 -4.98 6.82 -15.20
C PHE A 16 -3.60 6.18 -15.29
N PHE A 17 -3.40 5.03 -14.67
CA PHE A 17 -2.10 4.36 -14.68
C PHE A 17 -1.74 3.83 -16.06
N ARG A 18 -2.70 3.39 -16.85
CA ARG A 18 -2.43 3.01 -18.24
C ARG A 18 -1.81 4.15 -19.06
N ARG A 19 -2.26 5.39 -18.81
CA ARG A 19 -1.75 6.56 -19.52
C ARG A 19 -0.45 7.11 -18.93
N GLU A 20 -0.32 7.10 -17.62
CA GLU A 20 0.69 7.87 -16.89
C GLU A 20 1.79 7.04 -16.23
N ALA A 21 1.66 5.71 -16.18
CA ALA A 21 2.61 4.86 -15.45
C ALA A 21 4.04 4.98 -15.99
N GLU A 22 4.24 5.02 -17.29
CA GLU A 22 5.57 5.16 -17.88
C GLU A 22 6.20 6.51 -17.54
N ARG A 23 5.42 7.58 -17.61
CA ARG A 23 5.88 8.92 -17.27
C ARG A 23 6.43 9.01 -15.86
N PHE A 24 5.76 8.37 -14.91
CA PHE A 24 6.14 8.37 -13.50
C PHE A 24 6.98 7.17 -13.09
N ARG A 25 7.31 6.29 -14.03
CA ARG A 25 8.10 5.07 -13.81
C ARG A 25 7.48 4.15 -12.76
N VAL A 26 6.18 4.00 -12.83
CA VAL A 26 5.42 3.10 -11.96
C VAL A 26 5.49 1.68 -12.51
N ARG A 27 5.86 0.74 -11.66
CA ARG A 27 5.89 -0.69 -11.98
C ARG A 27 4.58 -1.36 -11.61
N ALA A 28 4.00 -0.99 -10.48
CA ALA A 28 2.75 -1.55 -10.00
C ALA A 28 2.04 -0.53 -9.11
N ALA A 29 0.72 -0.62 -9.07
CA ALA A 29 -0.12 0.20 -8.21
C ALA A 29 -1.29 -0.61 -7.67
N VAL A 30 -1.65 -0.36 -6.42
CA VAL A 30 -2.71 -1.07 -5.70
C VAL A 30 -3.62 -0.06 -5.02
N LEU A 31 -4.92 -0.22 -5.23
CA LEU A 31 -5.93 0.52 -4.47
C LEU A 31 -6.20 -0.23 -3.16
N TYR A 32 -6.13 0.46 -2.03
CA TYR A 32 -6.34 -0.17 -0.73
C TYR A 32 -7.19 0.73 0.19
N GLY A 33 -7.41 0.28 1.43
CA GLY A 33 -8.24 1.01 2.37
C GLY A 33 -9.73 0.82 2.10
N SER A 34 -10.56 1.79 2.51
CA SER A 34 -12.01 1.68 2.45
C SER A 34 -12.57 1.51 1.03
N TRP A 35 -11.89 2.07 0.04
CA TRP A 35 -12.34 1.96 -1.36
C TRP A 35 -12.16 0.55 -1.91
N ALA A 36 -11.09 -0.13 -1.52
CA ALA A 36 -10.84 -1.51 -1.93
C ALA A 36 -11.82 -2.49 -1.27
N GLY A 37 -12.31 -2.17 -0.07
CA GLY A 37 -13.25 -3.00 0.67
C GLY A 37 -14.69 -2.97 0.16
N GLY A 38 -15.00 -2.18 -0.86
CA GLY A 38 -16.34 -2.09 -1.44
C GLY A 38 -17.33 -1.24 -0.66
N PHE A 39 -16.90 -0.61 0.43
CA PHE A 39 -17.72 0.25 1.27
C PHE A 39 -17.07 1.62 1.47
N PRO A 40 -16.78 2.37 0.38
CA PRO A 40 -16.18 3.69 0.55
C PRO A 40 -17.16 4.62 1.25
N ARG A 41 -16.67 5.31 2.27
CA ARG A 41 -17.42 6.41 2.85
C ARG A 41 -17.48 7.56 1.87
N ARG A 42 -18.54 8.35 1.94
CA ARG A 42 -18.80 9.46 1.01
C ARG A 42 -17.66 10.49 0.96
N ASP A 43 -16.97 10.65 2.06
CA ASP A 43 -15.88 11.60 2.31
C ASP A 43 -14.52 10.92 2.48
N SER A 44 -14.43 9.60 2.21
CA SER A 44 -13.16 8.90 2.35
C SER A 44 -12.23 9.23 1.20
N ASP A 45 -10.97 9.45 1.55
CA ASP A 45 -9.90 9.62 0.58
C ASP A 45 -9.57 8.26 -0.06
N GLY A 46 -9.18 8.29 -1.32
CA GLY A 46 -8.65 7.10 -1.98
C GLY A 46 -7.22 6.84 -1.52
N ASP A 47 -6.90 5.60 -1.26
CA ASP A 47 -5.56 5.19 -0.87
C ASP A 47 -4.94 4.33 -1.96
N VAL A 48 -3.82 4.77 -2.52
CA VAL A 48 -3.09 4.07 -3.57
C VAL A 48 -1.64 3.88 -3.16
N ALA A 49 -1.18 2.64 -3.24
CA ALA A 49 0.23 2.29 -3.03
C ALA A 49 0.90 2.03 -4.38
N VAL A 50 2.08 2.58 -4.57
CA VAL A 50 2.82 2.44 -5.83
C VAL A 50 4.22 1.88 -5.61
N VAL A 51 4.66 1.07 -6.56
CA VAL A 51 6.04 0.59 -6.66
C VAL A 51 6.66 1.21 -7.89
N PHE A 52 7.80 1.86 -7.73
CA PHE A 52 8.54 2.46 -8.84
C PHE A 52 9.53 1.46 -9.44
N GLU A 53 9.84 1.63 -10.72
CA GLU A 53 10.79 0.77 -11.44
C GLU A 53 12.24 1.00 -11.02
N ASP A 54 12.56 2.26 -10.65
CA ASP A 54 13.92 2.70 -10.36
C ASP A 54 14.09 3.01 -8.87
N GLU A 55 15.35 3.01 -8.44
CA GLU A 55 15.71 3.59 -7.15
C GLU A 55 15.92 5.09 -7.36
N SER A 56 15.00 5.87 -6.80
CA SER A 56 15.09 7.31 -6.80
C SER A 56 15.28 7.80 -5.38
N ASP A 57 15.86 9.00 -5.25
CA ASP A 57 15.96 9.66 -3.96
C ASP A 57 14.57 10.05 -3.42
N ASP A 58 14.50 10.37 -2.15
CA ASP A 58 13.24 10.69 -1.48
C ASP A 58 12.56 11.93 -2.09
N ASP A 59 13.33 12.92 -2.52
CA ASP A 59 12.79 14.11 -3.16
C ASP A 59 12.11 13.80 -4.49
N THR A 60 12.71 12.95 -5.31
CA THR A 60 12.14 12.52 -6.58
C THR A 60 10.87 11.70 -6.35
N VAL A 61 10.89 10.77 -5.40
CA VAL A 61 9.71 9.96 -5.04
C VAL A 61 8.58 10.86 -4.55
N TYR A 62 8.87 11.78 -3.64
CA TYR A 62 7.89 12.71 -3.11
C TYR A 62 7.24 13.55 -4.22
N ARG A 63 8.04 14.05 -5.14
CA ARG A 63 7.56 14.86 -6.27
C ARG A 63 6.64 14.06 -7.17
N ARG A 64 7.02 12.82 -7.51
CA ARG A 64 6.19 11.91 -8.32
C ARG A 64 4.85 11.62 -7.64
N LEU A 65 4.88 11.32 -6.34
CA LEU A 65 3.66 11.03 -5.57
C LEU A 65 2.74 12.25 -5.51
N THR A 66 3.30 13.43 -5.29
CA THR A 66 2.52 14.67 -5.25
C THR A 66 1.86 14.97 -6.59
N ASP A 67 2.61 14.86 -7.68
CA ASP A 67 2.08 15.11 -9.02
C ASP A 67 0.99 14.11 -9.40
N MET A 68 1.22 12.82 -9.12
CA MET A 68 0.21 11.79 -9.36
C MET A 68 -1.04 11.99 -8.51
N SER A 69 -0.87 12.33 -7.24
CA SER A 69 -1.99 12.59 -6.33
C SER A 69 -2.88 13.73 -6.84
N LEU A 70 -2.26 14.81 -7.30
CA LEU A 70 -2.98 15.94 -7.87
C LEU A 70 -3.74 15.55 -9.15
N LEU A 71 -3.09 14.82 -10.05
CA LEU A 71 -3.73 14.35 -11.28
C LEU A 71 -4.88 13.38 -11.00
N LEU A 72 -4.68 12.45 -10.06
CA LEU A 72 -5.74 11.51 -9.66
C LEU A 72 -6.90 12.21 -8.99
N SER A 73 -6.64 13.20 -8.15
CA SER A 73 -7.68 13.99 -7.52
C SER A 73 -8.53 14.74 -8.55
N ASP A 74 -7.92 15.23 -9.61
CA ASP A 74 -8.62 15.90 -10.72
C ASP A 74 -9.56 14.93 -11.46
N VAL A 75 -9.10 13.72 -11.77
CA VAL A 75 -9.90 12.76 -12.55
C VAL A 75 -10.95 12.03 -11.70
N THR A 76 -10.72 11.88 -10.41
CA THR A 76 -11.67 11.21 -9.51
C THR A 76 -12.64 12.18 -8.83
N GLY A 77 -12.29 13.46 -8.76
CA GLY A 77 -13.02 14.45 -7.98
C GLY A 77 -12.92 14.25 -6.48
N ARG A 78 -11.94 13.48 -5.99
CA ARG A 78 -11.72 13.20 -4.58
C ARG A 78 -10.24 13.24 -4.26
N ASP A 79 -9.92 13.49 -3.00
CA ASP A 79 -8.55 13.43 -2.53
C ASP A 79 -8.02 11.99 -2.61
N VAL A 80 -6.82 11.84 -3.14
CA VAL A 80 -6.16 10.54 -3.27
C VAL A 80 -4.82 10.59 -2.53
N ASN A 81 -4.70 9.78 -1.51
CA ASN A 81 -3.46 9.60 -0.78
C ASN A 81 -2.59 8.56 -1.47
N MET A 82 -1.34 8.89 -1.71
CA MET A 82 -0.41 7.97 -2.34
C MET A 82 0.77 7.68 -1.43
N ILE A 83 1.12 6.40 -1.32
CA ILE A 83 2.29 5.97 -0.59
C ILE A 83 3.22 5.18 -1.51
N PRO A 84 4.54 5.29 -1.33
CA PRO A 84 5.48 4.41 -2.02
C PRO A 84 5.68 3.12 -1.23
N ILE A 85 5.83 2.02 -1.94
CA ILE A 85 6.32 0.77 -1.34
C ILE A 85 7.81 0.72 -1.62
N ASP A 86 8.61 0.89 -0.59
CA ASP A 86 10.07 0.93 -0.72
C ASP A 86 10.67 -0.48 -0.86
N ARG A 87 11.86 -0.57 -1.42
CA ARG A 87 12.54 -1.86 -1.65
C ARG A 87 12.91 -2.58 -0.37
N ASP A 88 13.21 -1.83 0.69
CA ASP A 88 13.59 -2.38 1.99
C ASP A 88 12.39 -2.85 2.81
N PHE A 89 11.18 -2.60 2.33
CA PHE A 89 9.94 -3.03 2.97
C PHE A 89 9.85 -2.57 4.44
N ARG A 90 10.14 -1.30 4.69
CA ARG A 90 10.24 -0.73 6.05
C ARG A 90 8.93 -0.71 6.84
N LYS A 91 7.79 -0.80 6.15
CA LYS A 91 6.46 -0.77 6.77
C LYS A 91 5.67 -2.03 6.41
N PRO A 92 6.08 -3.20 6.93
CA PRO A 92 5.54 -4.48 6.47
C PRO A 92 4.03 -4.64 6.71
N MET A 93 3.48 -4.14 7.81
CA MET A 93 2.04 -4.20 8.07
C MET A 93 1.23 -3.39 7.06
N LEU A 94 1.69 -2.17 6.78
CA LEU A 94 1.03 -1.29 5.81
C LEU A 94 1.08 -1.89 4.40
N TYR A 95 2.24 -2.39 4.00
CA TYR A 95 2.42 -2.98 2.68
C TYR A 95 1.67 -4.30 2.53
N TYR A 96 1.59 -5.10 3.60
CA TYR A 96 0.75 -6.29 3.61
C TYR A 96 -0.72 -5.93 3.37
N ASN A 97 -1.25 -4.97 4.11
CA ASN A 97 -2.64 -4.53 3.94
C ASN A 97 -2.91 -4.02 2.53
N ALA A 98 -1.98 -3.24 1.98
CA ALA A 98 -2.13 -2.72 0.63
C ALA A 98 -2.04 -3.83 -0.44
N LEU A 99 -1.01 -4.66 -0.38
CA LEU A 99 -0.72 -5.64 -1.44
C LEU A 99 -1.60 -6.88 -1.37
N VAL A 100 -1.88 -7.39 -0.18
CA VAL A 100 -2.63 -8.65 -0.01
C VAL A 100 -4.13 -8.40 0.02
N GLN A 101 -4.56 -7.34 0.69
CA GLN A 101 -5.99 -7.02 0.84
C GLN A 101 -6.48 -6.00 -0.18
N GLY A 102 -5.59 -5.30 -0.85
CA GLY A 102 -5.93 -4.29 -1.84
C GLY A 102 -6.26 -4.87 -3.21
N VAL A 103 -6.73 -3.99 -4.08
CA VAL A 103 -7.09 -4.31 -5.47
C VAL A 103 -6.01 -3.78 -6.41
N PRO A 104 -5.31 -4.65 -7.17
CA PRO A 104 -4.35 -4.18 -8.16
C PRO A 104 -5.01 -3.34 -9.24
N VAL A 105 -4.46 -2.17 -9.50
CA VAL A 105 -4.96 -1.26 -10.54
C VAL A 105 -3.98 -1.07 -11.70
N TYR A 106 -2.73 -1.45 -11.50
CA TYR A 106 -1.72 -1.44 -12.54
C TYR A 106 -0.60 -2.43 -12.27
N ARG A 107 -0.10 -3.05 -13.32
CA ARG A 107 1.12 -3.87 -13.30
C ARG A 107 1.79 -3.77 -14.67
N LYS A 108 3.10 -3.62 -14.66
CA LYS A 108 3.87 -3.59 -15.89
C LYS A 108 4.06 -4.99 -16.47
N ARG A 109 4.31 -5.97 -15.58
CA ARG A 109 4.46 -7.39 -15.93
C ARG A 109 3.40 -8.21 -15.21
N ASP A 110 3.00 -9.32 -15.82
CA ASP A 110 1.92 -10.16 -15.30
C ASP A 110 2.20 -10.73 -13.92
N ASP A 111 3.47 -10.97 -13.58
CA ASP A 111 3.87 -11.55 -12.29
C ASP A 111 4.22 -10.52 -11.20
N ASP A 112 4.19 -9.23 -11.51
CA ASP A 112 4.60 -8.19 -10.55
C ASP A 112 3.79 -8.22 -9.26
N ILE A 113 2.47 -8.35 -9.37
CA ILE A 113 1.58 -8.35 -8.19
C ILE A 113 1.79 -9.62 -7.36
N ILE A 114 1.92 -10.77 -7.99
CA ILE A 114 2.16 -12.04 -7.30
C ILE A 114 3.46 -11.99 -6.52
N ARG A 115 4.52 -11.48 -7.12
CA ARG A 115 5.84 -11.33 -6.47
C ARG A 115 5.78 -10.39 -5.28
N LEU A 116 5.10 -9.26 -5.43
CA LEU A 116 4.94 -8.29 -4.36
C LEU A 116 4.11 -8.85 -3.20
N ARG A 117 3.03 -9.56 -3.50
CA ARG A 117 2.20 -10.21 -2.48
C ARG A 117 2.98 -11.27 -1.72
N LYS A 118 3.75 -12.08 -2.43
CA LYS A 118 4.60 -13.10 -1.80
C LYS A 118 5.59 -12.44 -0.84
N ARG A 119 6.25 -11.36 -1.28
CA ARG A 119 7.18 -10.62 -0.43
C ARG A 119 6.48 -10.05 0.81
N ALA A 120 5.29 -9.48 0.64
CA ALA A 120 4.53 -8.92 1.75
C ALA A 120 4.17 -9.99 2.79
N ILE A 121 3.80 -11.19 2.34
CA ILE A 121 3.49 -12.32 3.22
C ILE A 121 4.75 -12.77 3.97
N ASP A 122 5.87 -12.95 3.27
CA ASP A 122 7.14 -13.38 3.85
C ASP A 122 7.64 -12.38 4.91
N GLU A 123 7.62 -11.10 4.59
CA GLU A 123 8.03 -10.03 5.51
C GLU A 123 7.12 -9.95 6.74
N MET A 124 5.82 -10.18 6.56
CA MET A 124 4.86 -10.18 7.66
C MET A 124 5.05 -11.38 8.59
N GLU A 125 5.39 -12.55 8.04
CA GLU A 125 5.72 -13.74 8.82
C GLU A 125 6.97 -13.49 9.66
N ASP A 126 8.02 -12.96 9.08
CA ASP A 126 9.26 -12.61 9.78
C ASP A 126 9.00 -11.59 10.88
N PHE A 127 8.20 -10.58 10.62
CA PHE A 127 7.82 -9.57 11.60
C PHE A 127 7.02 -10.19 12.77
N SER A 128 6.10 -11.09 12.47
CA SER A 128 5.29 -11.79 13.49
C SER A 128 6.15 -12.68 14.37
N LEU A 129 7.08 -13.43 13.78
CA LEU A 129 8.04 -14.26 14.52
C LEU A 129 8.90 -13.42 15.45
N PHE A 130 9.44 -12.31 14.96
CA PHE A 130 10.23 -11.38 15.78
C PHE A 130 9.40 -10.84 16.94
N GLY A 131 8.16 -10.46 16.72
CA GLY A 131 7.26 -9.96 17.76
C GLY A 131 6.98 -11.00 18.84
N LEU A 132 6.74 -12.27 18.43
CA LEU A 132 6.53 -13.37 19.37
C LEU A 132 7.79 -13.66 20.20
N GLN A 133 8.96 -13.68 19.59
CA GLN A 133 10.23 -13.87 20.28
C GLN A 133 10.49 -12.75 21.28
N TRP A 134 10.21 -11.51 20.89
CA TRP A 134 10.35 -10.34 21.76
C TRP A 134 9.42 -10.43 22.98
N GLN A 135 8.16 -10.78 22.77
CA GLN A 135 7.20 -10.95 23.85
C GLN A 135 7.59 -12.07 24.81
N ALA A 136 8.07 -13.19 24.26
CA ALA A 136 8.55 -14.31 25.09
C ALA A 136 9.75 -13.91 25.94
N GLU A 137 10.68 -13.14 25.38
CA GLU A 137 11.85 -12.65 26.11
C GLU A 137 11.47 -11.69 27.24
N ILE A 138 10.54 -10.78 27.00
CA ILE A 138 10.03 -9.87 28.02
C ILE A 138 9.34 -10.66 29.15
N ALA A 139 8.50 -11.64 28.81
CA ALA A 139 7.83 -12.49 29.79
C ALA A 139 8.84 -13.25 30.68
N ARG A 140 9.89 -13.81 30.07
CA ARG A 140 10.96 -14.51 30.77
C ARG A 140 11.67 -13.58 31.76
N ARG A 141 12.03 -12.38 31.35
CA ARG A 141 12.67 -11.37 32.20
C ARG A 141 11.79 -10.98 33.37
N ASN A 142 10.50 -10.80 33.15
CA ASN A 142 9.55 -10.45 34.20
C ASN A 142 9.40 -11.58 35.24
N LEU A 143 9.39 -12.85 34.79
CA LEU A 143 9.34 -14.00 35.67
C LEU A 143 10.59 -14.11 36.51
N GLU A 144 11.77 -13.89 35.93
CA GLU A 144 13.04 -13.88 36.70
C GLU A 144 13.05 -12.78 37.75
N ALA A 145 12.59 -11.58 37.41
CA ALA A 145 12.48 -10.47 38.34
C ALA A 145 11.57 -10.81 39.54
N LEU A 146 10.47 -11.50 39.31
CA LEU A 146 9.55 -11.94 40.36
C LEU A 146 10.16 -13.01 41.25
N LYS A 147 10.98 -13.91 40.71
CA LYS A 147 11.67 -14.95 41.47
C LYS A 147 12.76 -14.38 42.37
N ASN A 148 13.38 -13.27 41.96
CA ASN A 148 14.50 -12.64 42.69
C ASN A 148 14.05 -11.50 43.61
N ALA A 149 12.75 -11.27 43.73
CA ALA A 149 12.18 -10.26 44.61
C ALA A 149 12.02 -10.74 46.04
#